data_532c5559b879ef49938dacc914c391de
#
_entry.id   532c5559b879ef49938dacc914c391de
#
_cell.length_a   1.000
_cell.length_b   1.000
_cell.length_c   1.000
_cell.angle_alpha   90.00
_cell.angle_beta   90.00
_cell.angle_gamma   90.00
#
_symmetry.space_group_name_H-M   'P 1'
#
loop_
_entity.id
_entity.type
_entity.pdbx_description
1 polymer ?
#
loop_
_entity_poly.entity_id
_entity_poly.type
_entity_poly.pdbx_seq_one_letter_code
_entity_poly.pdbx_strand_id
1 'polypeptide(L)'
;TDYSFDNLGVPKNPENPVYGTDPDFVDLGLGGFLEDPAEYGKQRVPTLRNVDKQPGQGRMKAFGHNGYFKSLEQIVHFYNTRDANPTCPGPYTADEAVAANCWPAPEVPVNVNTDELGDLGLTAAEEAAIVAFMRTLSDE
;
A
#
# COMPACT_ATOMS: atom_id res chain seq x y z
N THR A 1 -12.28 3.95 -8.79
CA THR A 1 -12.46 2.50 -8.61
C THR A 1 -13.08 1.87 -9.86
N ASP A 2 -12.70 0.66 -10.13
CA ASP A 2 -13.32 -0.25 -11.11
C ASP A 2 -14.19 -1.32 -10.44
N TYR A 3 -14.36 -1.20 -9.11
CA TYR A 3 -15.11 -2.12 -8.25
C TYR A 3 -14.46 -3.50 -8.07
N SER A 4 -13.25 -3.71 -8.55
CA SER A 4 -12.47 -4.94 -8.36
C SER A 4 -11.84 -5.02 -6.96
N PHE A 5 -11.21 -6.17 -6.71
CA PHE A 5 -10.39 -6.44 -5.52
C PHE A 5 -9.02 -6.90 -5.98
N ASP A 6 -7.98 -6.39 -5.32
CA ASP A 6 -6.61 -6.68 -5.70
C ASP A 6 -5.69 -6.80 -4.47
N ASN A 7 -4.69 -7.67 -4.58
CA ASN A 7 -3.62 -7.79 -3.59
C ASN A 7 -2.38 -7.03 -4.09
N LEU A 8 -2.18 -5.84 -3.58
CA LEU A 8 -1.03 -5.00 -3.93
C LEU A 8 0.28 -5.46 -3.30
N GLY A 9 0.28 -6.49 -2.47
CA GLY A 9 1.46 -6.93 -1.74
C GLY A 9 1.91 -5.96 -0.65
N VAL A 10 0.98 -5.20 -0.04
CA VAL A 10 1.30 -4.25 1.02
C VAL A 10 1.89 -4.97 2.23
N PRO A 11 3.03 -4.48 2.77
CA PRO A 11 3.63 -5.07 3.96
C PRO A 11 2.77 -4.92 5.21
N LYS A 12 3.00 -5.79 6.19
CA LYS A 12 2.46 -5.63 7.54
C LYS A 12 2.91 -4.28 8.13
N ASN A 13 1.98 -3.49 8.66
CA ASN A 13 2.30 -2.19 9.21
C ASN A 13 2.71 -2.31 10.69
N PRO A 14 4.01 -2.15 11.05
CA PRO A 14 4.46 -2.32 12.43
C PRO A 14 3.88 -1.26 13.40
N GLU A 15 3.34 -0.16 12.87
CA GLU A 15 2.71 0.90 13.67
C GLU A 15 1.20 0.66 13.90
N ASN A 16 0.60 -0.35 13.27
CA ASN A 16 -0.81 -0.63 13.46
C ASN A 16 -1.03 -1.35 14.81
N PRO A 17 -1.86 -0.78 15.72
CA PRO A 17 -2.07 -1.33 17.06
C PRO A 17 -2.57 -2.78 17.10
N VAL A 18 -3.22 -3.27 16.03
CA VAL A 18 -3.73 -4.64 15.98
C VAL A 18 -2.60 -5.66 16.18
N TYR A 19 -1.43 -5.42 15.57
CA TYR A 19 -0.28 -6.33 15.70
C TYR A 19 0.41 -6.27 17.05
N GLY A 20 0.15 -5.22 17.85
CA GLY A 20 0.56 -5.15 19.24
C GLY A 20 -0.30 -5.99 20.19
N THR A 21 -1.56 -6.23 19.82
CA THR A 21 -2.52 -7.03 20.59
C THR A 21 -2.63 -8.47 20.08
N ASP A 22 -2.45 -8.66 18.79
CA ASP A 22 -2.45 -9.97 18.10
C ASP A 22 -1.31 -10.00 17.06
N PRO A 23 -0.11 -10.42 17.45
CA PRO A 23 1.05 -10.49 16.54
C PRO A 23 0.87 -11.45 15.37
N ASP A 24 0.02 -12.45 15.52
CA ASP A 24 -0.26 -13.48 14.50
C ASP A 24 -1.39 -13.06 13.55
N PHE A 25 -2.04 -11.93 13.81
CA PHE A 25 -3.09 -11.41 12.94
C PHE A 25 -2.57 -11.18 11.52
N VAL A 26 -3.35 -11.63 10.53
CA VAL A 26 -3.12 -11.40 9.09
C VAL A 26 -4.43 -10.94 8.47
N ASP A 27 -4.41 -9.79 7.79
CA ASP A 27 -5.57 -9.30 7.05
C ASP A 27 -5.69 -10.03 5.70
N LEU A 28 -6.51 -11.05 5.67
CA LEU A 28 -6.78 -11.85 4.47
C LEU A 28 -7.74 -11.16 3.47
N GLY A 29 -8.23 -9.96 3.79
CA GLY A 29 -9.11 -9.20 2.91
C GLY A 29 -10.38 -9.96 2.48
N LEU A 30 -10.72 -9.88 1.19
CA LEU A 30 -11.89 -10.56 0.63
C LEU A 30 -11.86 -12.06 0.89
N GLY A 31 -10.69 -12.67 0.75
CA GLY A 31 -10.53 -14.12 0.92
C GLY A 31 -10.82 -14.58 2.35
N GLY A 32 -10.50 -13.76 3.35
CA GLY A 32 -10.86 -14.05 4.74
C GLY A 32 -12.38 -14.06 4.98
N PHE A 33 -13.11 -13.18 4.30
CA PHE A 33 -14.57 -13.12 4.37
C PHE A 33 -15.24 -14.28 3.61
N LEU A 34 -14.71 -14.63 2.43
CA LEU A 34 -15.26 -15.69 1.58
C LEU A 34 -14.79 -17.11 1.96
N GLU A 35 -13.78 -17.21 2.86
CA GLU A 35 -13.06 -18.45 3.17
C GLU A 35 -12.46 -19.10 1.90
N ASP A 36 -12.04 -18.27 0.93
CA ASP A 36 -11.48 -18.71 -0.34
C ASP A 36 -10.00 -18.32 -0.48
N PRO A 37 -9.07 -19.29 -0.50
CA PRO A 37 -7.65 -19.01 -0.67
C PRO A 37 -7.26 -18.29 -1.98
N ALA A 38 -8.08 -18.41 -3.05
CA ALA A 38 -7.85 -17.70 -4.30
C ALA A 38 -8.07 -16.18 -4.18
N GLU A 39 -8.73 -15.75 -3.11
CA GLU A 39 -9.05 -14.36 -2.83
C GLU A 39 -8.24 -13.77 -1.64
N TYR A 40 -7.33 -14.54 -1.04
CA TYR A 40 -6.52 -14.06 0.09
C TYR A 40 -5.67 -12.84 -0.28
N GLY A 41 -5.68 -11.85 0.60
CA GLY A 41 -4.92 -10.60 0.48
C GLY A 41 -5.56 -9.55 -0.43
N LYS A 42 -6.62 -9.90 -1.15
CA LYS A 42 -7.30 -8.95 -2.04
C LYS A 42 -8.13 -7.96 -1.26
N GLN A 43 -7.85 -6.67 -1.46
CA GLN A 43 -8.56 -5.54 -0.87
C GLN A 43 -9.32 -4.80 -1.97
N ARG A 44 -10.45 -4.17 -1.61
CA ARG A 44 -11.23 -3.41 -2.58
C ARG A 44 -10.45 -2.23 -3.13
N VAL A 45 -10.43 -2.08 -4.47
CA VAL A 45 -9.82 -0.93 -5.13
C VAL A 45 -10.63 0.35 -4.83
N PRO A 46 -10.06 1.32 -4.08
CA PRO A 46 -10.77 2.51 -3.66
C PRO A 46 -10.89 3.54 -4.81
N THR A 47 -11.79 4.51 -4.64
CA THR A 47 -11.78 5.70 -5.49
C THR A 47 -10.58 6.58 -5.18
N LEU A 48 -10.05 7.27 -6.20
CA LEU A 48 -9.02 8.28 -6.02
C LEU A 48 -9.59 9.68 -5.72
N ARG A 49 -10.93 9.84 -5.75
CA ARG A 49 -11.57 11.13 -5.41
C ARG A 49 -11.22 11.52 -3.98
N ASN A 50 -10.74 12.75 -3.83
CA ASN A 50 -10.29 13.29 -2.54
C ASN A 50 -9.12 12.52 -1.90
N VAL A 51 -8.34 11.79 -2.70
CA VAL A 51 -7.23 10.97 -2.19
C VAL A 51 -6.19 11.80 -1.45
N ASP A 52 -5.97 13.06 -1.83
CA ASP A 52 -5.04 13.97 -1.14
C ASP A 52 -5.71 14.88 -0.10
N LYS A 53 -7.04 14.84 0.03
CA LYS A 53 -7.75 15.71 0.99
C LYS A 53 -7.33 15.37 2.41
N GLN A 54 -6.78 16.38 3.12
CA GLN A 54 -6.30 16.19 4.48
C GLN A 54 -7.44 15.89 5.44
N PRO A 55 -7.29 14.92 6.35
CA PRO A 55 -8.23 14.73 7.43
C PRO A 55 -8.22 15.97 8.36
N GLY A 56 -9.33 16.24 9.03
CA GLY A 56 -9.41 17.36 9.97
C GLY A 56 -8.33 17.33 11.06
N GLN A 57 -8.20 18.44 11.79
CA GLN A 57 -7.12 18.65 12.78
C GLN A 57 -6.91 17.43 13.71
N GLY A 58 -5.64 17.07 13.91
CA GLY A 58 -5.21 16.00 14.82
C GLY A 58 -5.32 14.58 14.27
N ARG A 59 -5.66 14.41 12.98
CA ARG A 59 -5.67 13.10 12.32
C ARG A 59 -4.51 12.96 11.36
N MET A 60 -3.79 11.86 11.47
CA MET A 60 -2.76 11.50 10.49
C MET A 60 -3.40 10.85 9.28
N LYS A 61 -2.94 11.22 8.08
CA LYS A 61 -3.33 10.57 6.86
C LYS A 61 -2.48 9.32 6.66
N ALA A 62 -3.11 8.25 6.21
CA ALA A 62 -2.44 7.01 5.89
C ALA A 62 -3.11 6.37 4.66
N PHE A 63 -2.36 5.59 3.91
CA PHE A 63 -2.78 4.94 2.69
C PHE A 63 -2.48 3.43 2.77
N GLY A 64 -3.15 2.67 1.90
CA GLY A 64 -3.21 1.22 2.00
C GLY A 64 -4.26 0.77 3.04
N HIS A 65 -4.72 -0.48 2.93
CA HIS A 65 -5.78 -1.02 3.79
C HIS A 65 -5.40 -1.01 5.29
N ASN A 66 -4.11 -1.21 5.58
CA ASN A 66 -3.57 -1.26 6.94
C ASN A 66 -2.88 0.03 7.40
N GLY A 67 -2.89 1.10 6.56
CA GLY A 67 -2.28 2.38 6.86
C GLY A 67 -0.75 2.40 6.81
N TYR A 68 -0.13 1.49 6.07
CA TYR A 68 1.32 1.37 5.96
C TYR A 68 1.98 2.64 5.43
N PHE A 69 1.44 3.24 4.35
CA PHE A 69 2.01 4.44 3.73
C PHE A 69 1.49 5.71 4.39
N LYS A 70 2.35 6.71 4.54
CA LYS A 70 2.04 8.01 5.18
C LYS A 70 1.93 9.15 4.18
N SER A 71 2.30 8.92 2.91
CA SER A 71 2.21 9.91 1.84
C SER A 71 1.84 9.27 0.51
N LEU A 72 1.37 10.10 -0.44
CA LEU A 72 1.13 9.67 -1.82
C LEU A 72 2.44 9.29 -2.51
N GLU A 73 3.51 9.98 -2.20
CA GLU A 73 4.85 9.70 -2.72
C GLU A 73 5.29 8.27 -2.38
N GLN A 74 5.09 7.85 -1.13
CA GLN A 74 5.45 6.50 -0.69
C GLN A 74 4.66 5.41 -1.43
N ILE A 75 3.35 5.58 -1.60
CA ILE A 75 2.55 4.56 -2.30
C ILE A 75 2.87 4.51 -3.80
N VAL A 76 3.10 5.65 -4.44
CA VAL A 76 3.51 5.69 -5.85
C VAL A 76 4.89 5.04 -6.03
N HIS A 77 5.83 5.33 -5.15
CA HIS A 77 7.15 4.71 -5.16
C HIS A 77 7.08 3.19 -4.93
N PHE A 78 6.20 2.73 -4.05
CA PHE A 78 5.94 1.31 -3.84
C PHE A 78 5.39 0.63 -5.12
N TYR A 79 4.42 1.24 -5.79
CA TYR A 79 3.90 0.74 -7.07
C TYR A 79 4.98 0.62 -8.13
N ASN A 80 5.91 1.58 -8.15
CA ASN A 80 7.02 1.59 -9.11
C ASN A 80 8.09 0.55 -8.80
N THR A 81 8.39 0.29 -7.51
CA THR A 81 9.65 -0.36 -7.12
C THR A 81 9.50 -1.58 -6.21
N ARG A 82 8.28 -2.01 -5.85
CA ARG A 82 8.08 -3.14 -4.92
C ARG A 82 8.88 -4.38 -5.29
N ASP A 83 8.91 -4.73 -6.57
CA ASP A 83 9.56 -5.95 -7.07
C ASP A 83 10.94 -5.67 -7.66
N ALA A 84 11.26 -4.40 -7.96
CA ALA A 84 12.57 -3.96 -8.42
C ALA A 84 13.58 -3.83 -7.27
N ASN A 85 13.12 -3.41 -6.09
CA ASN A 85 13.96 -3.27 -4.90
C ASN A 85 14.09 -4.58 -4.13
N PRO A 86 15.19 -4.77 -3.38
CA PRO A 86 15.37 -5.95 -2.53
C PRO A 86 14.34 -5.99 -1.39
N THR A 87 14.08 -7.20 -0.87
CA THR A 87 13.28 -7.35 0.36
C THR A 87 14.06 -6.84 1.58
N CYS A 88 13.42 -6.01 2.42
CA CYS A 88 14.00 -5.55 3.67
C CYS A 88 14.27 -6.72 4.64
N PRO A 89 15.30 -6.62 5.49
CA PRO A 89 15.64 -7.69 6.44
C PRO A 89 14.68 -7.80 7.63
N GLY A 90 13.74 -6.87 7.78
CA GLY A 90 12.82 -6.84 8.91
C GLY A 90 11.53 -6.06 8.64
N PRO A 91 10.68 -5.93 9.66
CA PRO A 91 9.40 -5.23 9.56
C PRO A 91 9.59 -3.70 9.63
N TYR A 92 10.15 -3.13 8.57
CA TYR A 92 10.36 -1.69 8.46
C TYR A 92 9.04 -0.93 8.30
N THR A 93 8.98 0.26 8.88
CA THR A 93 7.96 1.26 8.51
C THR A 93 8.17 1.73 7.06
N ALA A 94 7.18 2.40 6.48
CA ALA A 94 7.33 2.91 5.11
C ALA A 94 8.49 3.91 4.97
N ASP A 95 8.72 4.77 5.99
CA ASP A 95 9.84 5.71 5.98
C ASP A 95 11.20 5.00 6.04
N GLU A 96 11.34 3.98 6.88
CA GLU A 96 12.55 3.17 6.98
C GLU A 96 12.82 2.39 5.68
N ALA A 97 11.76 1.82 5.08
CA ALA A 97 11.85 1.07 3.83
C ALA A 97 12.34 1.95 2.67
N VAL A 98 11.75 3.14 2.51
CA VAL A 98 12.18 4.12 1.51
C VAL A 98 13.62 4.56 1.75
N ALA A 99 14.00 4.87 3.00
CA ALA A 99 15.37 5.28 3.34
C ALA A 99 16.40 4.17 3.09
N ALA A 100 16.02 2.91 3.27
CA ALA A 100 16.86 1.74 3.03
C ALA A 100 16.81 1.23 1.57
N ASN A 101 15.97 1.82 0.73
CA ASN A 101 15.73 1.40 -0.66
C ASN A 101 15.36 -0.08 -0.78
N CYS A 102 14.45 -0.54 0.07
CA CYS A 102 13.92 -1.90 0.10
C CYS A 102 12.44 -1.89 0.48
N TRP A 103 11.73 -2.99 0.29
CA TRP A 103 10.38 -3.16 0.80
C TRP A 103 10.27 -4.43 1.65
N PRO A 104 9.59 -4.40 2.81
CA PRO A 104 9.32 -5.62 3.56
C PRO A 104 8.47 -6.60 2.74
N ALA A 105 8.54 -7.87 3.09
CA ALA A 105 7.70 -8.89 2.46
C ALA A 105 6.20 -8.53 2.58
N PRO A 106 5.38 -8.89 1.58
CA PRO A 106 3.93 -8.74 1.65
C PRO A 106 3.34 -9.40 2.90
N GLU A 107 2.33 -8.77 3.52
CA GLU A 107 1.59 -9.41 4.62
C GLU A 107 0.93 -10.71 4.16
N VAL A 108 0.34 -10.71 2.97
CA VAL A 108 -0.22 -11.89 2.31
C VAL A 108 0.53 -12.14 1.01
N PRO A 109 1.47 -13.10 0.96
CA PRO A 109 2.35 -13.29 -0.20
C PRO A 109 1.70 -14.04 -1.37
N VAL A 110 0.52 -14.63 -1.18
CA VAL A 110 -0.22 -15.30 -2.25
C VAL A 110 -1.12 -14.30 -2.99
N ASN A 111 -1.37 -14.56 -4.28
CA ASN A 111 -2.23 -13.73 -5.14
C ASN A 111 -1.77 -12.27 -5.31
N VAL A 112 -0.50 -11.97 -5.05
CA VAL A 112 0.04 -10.61 -5.25
C VAL A 112 -0.01 -10.25 -6.73
N ASN A 113 -0.55 -9.07 -7.06
CA ASN A 113 -0.55 -8.53 -8.40
C ASN A 113 0.87 -8.12 -8.81
N THR A 114 1.44 -8.84 -9.77
CA THR A 114 2.76 -8.58 -10.35
C THR A 114 2.69 -8.10 -11.79
N ASP A 115 1.49 -8.04 -12.36
CA ASP A 115 1.28 -7.70 -13.77
C ASP A 115 1.11 -6.20 -13.99
N GLU A 116 0.56 -5.48 -13.00
CA GLU A 116 0.17 -4.08 -13.12
C GLU A 116 1.03 -3.13 -12.29
N LEU A 117 1.79 -3.63 -11.32
CA LEU A 117 2.65 -2.83 -10.44
C LEU A 117 3.84 -3.65 -9.92
N GLY A 118 4.81 -2.94 -9.32
CA GLY A 118 5.97 -3.54 -8.65
C GLY A 118 7.30 -3.28 -9.35
N ASP A 119 7.30 -3.19 -10.68
CA ASP A 119 8.47 -2.83 -11.50
C ASP A 119 8.00 -2.06 -12.74
N LEU A 120 7.63 -0.78 -12.54
CA LEU A 120 7.09 0.05 -13.62
C LEU A 120 8.16 0.80 -14.40
N GLY A 121 9.39 0.88 -13.89
CA GLY A 121 10.50 1.58 -14.53
C GLY A 121 10.30 3.10 -14.62
N LEU A 122 9.47 3.70 -13.76
CA LEU A 122 9.21 5.13 -13.77
C LEU A 122 10.41 5.90 -13.21
N THR A 123 10.69 7.04 -13.83
CA THR A 123 11.64 8.02 -13.29
C THR A 123 11.02 8.78 -12.11
N ALA A 124 11.87 9.41 -11.29
CA ALA A 124 11.41 10.25 -10.18
C ALA A 124 10.48 11.40 -10.65
N ALA A 125 10.69 11.92 -11.86
CA ALA A 125 9.83 12.95 -12.44
C ALA A 125 8.44 12.42 -12.81
N GLU A 126 8.35 11.19 -13.28
CA GLU A 126 7.08 10.53 -13.58
C GLU A 126 6.32 10.16 -12.32
N GLU A 127 6.99 9.64 -11.27
CA GLU A 127 6.36 9.44 -9.95
C GLU A 127 5.79 10.78 -9.42
N ALA A 128 6.57 11.87 -9.48
CA ALA A 128 6.10 13.18 -9.06
C ALA A 128 4.91 13.69 -9.88
N ALA A 129 4.87 13.41 -11.18
CA ALA A 129 3.74 13.76 -12.05
C ALA A 129 2.46 13.00 -11.67
N ILE A 130 2.57 11.71 -11.33
CA ILE A 130 1.44 10.91 -10.84
C ILE A 130 0.90 11.48 -9.52
N VAL A 131 1.77 11.81 -8.57
CA VAL A 131 1.39 12.45 -7.31
C VAL A 131 0.70 13.78 -7.55
N ALA A 132 1.25 14.62 -8.45
CA ALA A 132 0.65 15.90 -8.82
C ALA A 132 -0.76 15.72 -9.42
N PHE A 133 -0.92 14.72 -10.30
CA PHE A 133 -2.24 14.38 -10.85
C PHE A 133 -3.23 13.98 -9.73
N MET A 134 -2.84 13.09 -8.81
CA MET A 134 -3.72 12.66 -7.72
C MET A 134 -4.18 13.84 -6.83
N ARG A 135 -3.32 14.85 -6.65
CA ARG A 135 -3.65 16.07 -5.90
C ARG A 135 -4.74 16.92 -6.57
N THR A 136 -4.90 16.81 -7.89
CA THR A 136 -5.97 17.49 -8.62
C THR A 136 -7.36 16.86 -8.43
N LEU A 137 -7.44 15.68 -7.85
CA LEU A 137 -8.67 14.92 -7.67
C LEU A 137 -9.44 15.29 -6.39
N SER A 138 -9.04 16.37 -5.72
CA SER A 138 -9.70 16.89 -4.53
C SER A 138 -10.81 17.87 -4.88
N ASP A 139 -11.99 17.67 -4.29
CA ASP A 139 -13.10 18.62 -4.36
C ASP A 139 -12.77 19.89 -3.54
N GLU A 140 -13.21 21.04 -4.01
CA GLU A 140 -13.15 22.33 -3.30
C GLU A 140 -14.01 22.35 -2.03
#